data_932b3a71219f71a367cab78792477989
#
_entry.id   932b3a71219f71a367cab78792477989
#
_cell.length_a   1.000
_cell.length_b   1.000
_cell.length_c   1.000
_cell.angle_alpha   90.00
_cell.angle_beta   90.00
_cell.angle_gamma   90.00
#
_symmetry.space_group_name_H-M   'P 1'
#
loop_
_entity.id
_entity.type
_entity.pdbx_description
1 polymer ?
#
loop_
_entity_poly.entity_id
_entity_poly.type
_entity_poly.pdbx_seq_one_letter_code
_entity_poly.pdbx_strand_id
1 'polypeptide(L)'
;MSITVRGIKFDSNLDNPMGLKLYNLSHRFGDQSPNWPYFEDVKIERIHYMAKSGVLSQRITTSMHNTTHIDAPAHVVAGTPFIDEVPLPHFFGSGIVISLPKKQWESITYDDLEKAAGKIVRPGDVVIVNTGWNHIYEDNEDYFARAPGFVSSAGHWFVEKKVKVVGHDTQANDHPLATAIGPHRNGPLLPHLAEEYKEWSGGRDWKDDFPEWEPVHRILFKNGILGIENVGGDLDAVTGKRVTFAFFPWNWDRGDGCIIR
;
A
#
# COMPACT_ATOMS: atom_id res chain seq x y z
N MET A 1 9.04 3.57 30.08
CA MET A 1 8.25 2.33 30.32
C MET A 1 9.06 1.18 29.73
N SER A 2 9.19 0.04 30.40
CA SER A 2 9.89 -1.11 29.81
C SER A 2 8.88 -2.13 29.34
N ILE A 3 9.18 -2.75 28.19
CA ILE A 3 8.38 -3.83 27.62
C ILE A 3 9.17 -5.12 27.76
N THR A 4 8.55 -6.17 28.30
CA THR A 4 9.20 -7.49 28.43
C THR A 4 8.60 -8.45 27.40
N VAL A 5 9.44 -8.99 26.54
CA VAL A 5 9.06 -10.00 25.52
C VAL A 5 9.90 -11.25 25.74
N ARG A 6 9.26 -12.39 25.96
CA ARG A 6 9.92 -13.69 26.22
C ARG A 6 11.05 -13.62 27.26
N GLY A 7 10.84 -12.87 28.33
CA GLY A 7 11.81 -12.69 29.41
C GLY A 7 12.92 -11.67 29.15
N ILE A 8 13.02 -11.11 27.97
CA ILE A 8 13.95 -10.04 27.65
C ILE A 8 13.25 -8.67 27.85
N LYS A 9 13.90 -7.82 28.63
CA LYS A 9 13.42 -6.47 28.92
C LYS A 9 13.95 -5.48 27.88
N PHE A 10 13.02 -4.77 27.23
CA PHE A 10 13.32 -3.66 26.33
C PHE A 10 12.90 -2.36 27.02
N ASP A 11 13.79 -1.40 27.13
CA ASP A 11 13.44 -0.08 27.64
C ASP A 11 13.02 0.82 26.50
N SER A 12 11.72 1.09 26.41
CA SER A 12 11.13 1.92 25.36
C SER A 12 11.40 3.42 25.49
N ASN A 13 12.09 3.85 26.57
CA ASN A 13 12.39 5.26 26.83
C ASN A 13 13.86 5.62 26.58
N LEU A 14 14.75 4.64 26.37
CA LEU A 14 16.19 4.88 26.32
C LEU A 14 16.58 5.91 25.27
N ASP A 15 15.94 5.93 24.11
CA ASP A 15 16.27 6.79 22.98
C ASP A 15 15.10 7.64 22.48
N ASN A 16 14.17 7.96 23.39
CA ASN A 16 13.03 8.80 23.06
C ASN A 16 12.94 10.05 23.95
N PRO A 17 13.96 10.90 23.97
CA PRO A 17 14.02 12.09 24.83
C PRO A 17 12.95 13.12 24.50
N MET A 18 12.37 13.06 23.28
CA MET A 18 11.28 13.94 22.83
C MET A 18 9.88 13.40 23.13
N GLY A 19 9.78 12.20 23.73
CA GLY A 19 8.48 11.57 24.04
C GLY A 19 7.63 11.26 22.81
N LEU A 20 8.25 10.94 21.65
CA LEU A 20 7.52 10.61 20.42
C LEU A 20 6.68 9.36 20.63
N LYS A 21 5.43 9.39 20.18
CA LYS A 21 4.59 8.22 20.11
C LYS A 21 4.75 7.58 18.73
N LEU A 22 5.18 6.32 18.71
CA LEU A 22 5.38 5.55 17.47
C LEU A 22 4.17 4.67 17.19
N TYR A 23 3.77 4.61 15.94
CA TYR A 23 2.68 3.79 15.43
C TYR A 23 3.20 2.90 14.30
N ASN A 24 2.85 1.62 14.35
CA ASN A 24 3.20 0.69 13.28
C ASN A 24 2.05 0.66 12.25
N LEU A 25 2.30 1.14 11.03
CA LEU A 25 1.30 1.22 9.98
C LEU A 25 1.41 0.07 8.96
N SER A 26 2.14 -0.99 9.30
CA SER A 26 2.26 -2.16 8.43
C SER A 26 1.50 -3.36 8.96
N HIS A 27 0.98 -4.16 8.05
CA HIS A 27 0.54 -5.50 8.35
C HIS A 27 1.71 -6.42 8.67
N ARG A 28 1.43 -7.54 9.33
CA ARG A 28 2.44 -8.55 9.61
C ARG A 28 2.75 -9.32 8.34
N PHE A 29 4.03 -9.35 7.96
CA PHE A 29 4.53 -10.18 6.88
C PHE A 29 4.69 -11.64 7.31
N GLY A 30 4.27 -12.59 6.48
CA GLY A 30 4.37 -14.03 6.75
C GLY A 30 3.84 -14.89 5.60
N ASP A 31 3.87 -16.20 5.80
CA ASP A 31 3.43 -17.23 4.84
C ASP A 31 1.92 -17.23 4.52
N GLN A 32 1.14 -16.47 5.26
CA GLN A 32 -0.30 -16.27 5.02
C GLN A 32 -0.64 -14.81 4.72
N SER A 33 0.34 -14.04 4.28
CA SER A 33 0.08 -12.66 3.86
C SER A 33 -0.67 -12.65 2.54
N PRO A 34 -1.74 -11.87 2.41
CA PRO A 34 -2.41 -11.65 1.14
C PRO A 34 -1.40 -11.22 0.08
N ASN A 35 -1.46 -11.87 -1.07
CA ASN A 35 -0.57 -11.63 -2.17
C ASN A 35 -1.36 -11.29 -3.43
N TRP A 36 -0.74 -10.57 -4.36
CA TRP A 36 -1.37 -10.35 -5.66
C TRP A 36 -1.59 -11.69 -6.37
N PRO A 37 -2.77 -11.91 -6.99
CA PRO A 37 -3.16 -13.23 -7.50
C PRO A 37 -2.19 -13.92 -8.48
N TYR A 38 -1.21 -13.22 -9.01
CA TYR A 38 -0.20 -13.81 -9.90
C TYR A 38 1.13 -14.11 -9.24
N PHE A 39 1.36 -13.54 -8.05
CA PHE A 39 2.67 -13.65 -7.43
C PHE A 39 2.80 -14.96 -6.65
N GLU A 40 4.02 -15.45 -6.54
CA GLU A 40 4.28 -16.61 -5.71
C GLU A 40 4.01 -16.31 -4.24
N ASP A 41 3.43 -17.28 -3.54
CA ASP A 41 3.24 -17.21 -2.10
C ASP A 41 4.55 -17.01 -1.36
N VAL A 42 4.48 -16.30 -0.24
CA VAL A 42 5.62 -16.14 0.65
C VAL A 42 6.05 -17.49 1.19
N LYS A 43 7.36 -17.78 1.11
CA LYS A 43 7.97 -18.97 1.71
C LYS A 43 8.99 -18.55 2.75
N ILE A 44 8.80 -19.00 4.00
CA ILE A 44 9.73 -18.76 5.11
C ILE A 44 10.27 -20.10 5.57
N GLU A 45 11.51 -20.41 5.20
CA GLU A 45 12.18 -21.66 5.52
C GLU A 45 13.21 -21.49 6.64
N ARG A 46 13.19 -22.37 7.63
CA ARG A 46 14.29 -22.47 8.60
C ARG A 46 15.45 -23.24 8.01
N ILE A 47 16.57 -22.59 7.75
CA ILE A 47 17.79 -23.21 7.23
C ILE A 47 18.77 -23.64 8.33
N HIS A 48 18.73 -22.99 9.50
CA HIS A 48 19.41 -23.43 10.71
C HIS A 48 18.45 -23.50 11.90
N TYR A 49 18.69 -24.49 12.76
CA TYR A 49 17.87 -24.74 13.94
C TYR A 49 18.73 -24.63 15.19
N MET A 50 18.24 -23.99 16.23
CA MET A 50 18.96 -23.80 17.50
C MET A 50 19.48 -25.12 18.04
N ALA A 51 18.67 -26.18 18.06
CA ALA A 51 19.03 -27.50 18.59
C ALA A 51 20.17 -28.21 17.83
N LYS A 52 20.37 -27.89 16.54
CA LYS A 52 21.41 -28.55 15.71
C LYS A 52 22.63 -27.65 15.50
N SER A 53 22.42 -26.33 15.38
CA SER A 53 23.46 -25.41 14.90
C SER A 53 23.81 -24.34 15.94
N GLY A 54 23.11 -24.29 17.08
CA GLY A 54 23.26 -23.21 18.07
C GLY A 54 22.80 -21.81 17.60
N VAL A 55 22.27 -21.73 16.40
CA VAL A 55 21.70 -20.51 15.80
C VAL A 55 20.39 -20.79 15.11
N LEU A 56 19.55 -19.76 14.97
CA LEU A 56 18.38 -19.78 14.15
C LEU A 56 18.60 -18.86 12.96
N SER A 57 18.44 -19.37 11.74
CA SER A 57 18.40 -18.52 10.54
C SER A 57 17.30 -18.99 9.58
N GLN A 58 16.81 -18.07 8.78
CA GLN A 58 15.71 -18.29 7.87
C GLN A 58 16.09 -17.78 6.47
N ARG A 59 15.48 -18.40 5.48
CA ARG A 59 15.43 -17.91 4.09
C ARG A 59 14.02 -17.43 3.84
N ILE A 60 13.88 -16.31 3.15
CA ILE A 60 12.60 -15.76 2.69
C ILE A 60 12.63 -15.70 1.17
N THR A 61 11.59 -16.24 0.54
CA THR A 61 11.30 -16.06 -0.88
C THR A 61 9.96 -15.37 -0.99
N THR A 62 9.92 -14.25 -1.69
CA THR A 62 8.72 -13.40 -1.85
C THR A 62 8.91 -12.46 -3.02
N SER A 63 7.81 -11.94 -3.59
CA SER A 63 7.87 -10.70 -4.37
C SER A 63 8.03 -9.50 -3.43
N MET A 64 8.50 -8.36 -3.91
CA MET A 64 8.60 -7.14 -3.10
C MET A 64 7.27 -6.40 -2.95
N HIS A 65 6.28 -6.76 -3.76
CA HIS A 65 4.91 -6.23 -3.72
C HIS A 65 4.00 -7.12 -2.88
N ASN A 66 4.41 -7.40 -1.66
CA ASN A 66 3.67 -8.23 -0.72
C ASN A 66 3.43 -7.49 0.59
N THR A 67 2.25 -7.70 1.20
CA THR A 67 1.85 -7.02 2.44
C THR A 67 2.02 -5.49 2.32
N THR A 68 2.36 -4.78 3.39
CA THR A 68 2.62 -3.33 3.31
C THR A 68 3.95 -3.09 2.60
N HIS A 69 3.90 -2.44 1.45
CA HIS A 69 5.06 -2.20 0.60
C HIS A 69 5.00 -0.82 -0.08
N ILE A 70 6.10 -0.42 -0.66
CA ILE A 70 6.22 0.79 -1.47
C ILE A 70 6.67 0.43 -2.88
N ASP A 71 6.04 1.04 -3.87
CA ASP A 71 6.38 0.90 -5.27
C ASP A 71 7.30 2.01 -5.74
N ALA A 72 8.33 1.63 -6.51
CA ALA A 72 9.14 2.56 -7.26
C ALA A 72 8.45 2.93 -8.59
N PRO A 73 8.74 4.10 -9.18
CA PRO A 73 8.21 4.46 -10.48
C PRO A 73 8.47 3.44 -11.57
N ALA A 74 9.63 2.76 -11.54
CA ALA A 74 10.03 1.74 -12.51
C ALA A 74 9.12 0.51 -12.51
N HIS A 75 8.28 0.29 -11.48
CA HIS A 75 7.37 -0.84 -11.39
C HIS A 75 6.41 -0.93 -12.60
N VAL A 76 5.79 0.18 -13.00
CA VAL A 76 4.85 0.20 -14.14
C VAL A 76 5.19 1.22 -15.23
N VAL A 77 6.21 2.06 -15.04
CA VAL A 77 6.61 3.08 -16.00
C VAL A 77 8.07 2.87 -16.44
N ALA A 78 8.27 2.38 -17.64
CA ALA A 78 9.61 2.15 -18.16
C ALA A 78 10.45 3.44 -18.24
N GLY A 79 11.73 3.35 -17.87
CA GLY A 79 12.68 4.46 -17.95
C GLY A 79 12.55 5.47 -16.81
N THR A 80 11.82 5.15 -15.77
CA THR A 80 11.71 5.94 -14.53
C THR A 80 12.59 5.34 -13.42
N PRO A 81 12.81 6.05 -12.29
CA PRO A 81 13.70 5.60 -11.22
C PRO A 81 13.31 4.28 -10.58
N PHE A 82 14.31 3.45 -10.28
CA PHE A 82 14.21 2.33 -9.36
C PHE A 82 14.26 2.80 -7.90
N ILE A 83 13.96 1.91 -6.95
CA ILE A 83 13.82 2.28 -5.53
C ILE A 83 15.14 2.80 -4.92
N ASP A 84 16.29 2.25 -5.34
CA ASP A 84 17.63 2.66 -4.92
C ASP A 84 18.07 4.00 -5.52
N GLU A 85 17.42 4.45 -6.59
CA GLU A 85 17.66 5.76 -7.21
C GLU A 85 16.80 6.88 -6.60
N VAL A 86 15.78 6.52 -5.80
CA VAL A 86 14.90 7.51 -5.14
C VAL A 86 15.63 8.18 -3.98
N PRO A 87 15.68 9.53 -3.92
CA PRO A 87 16.36 10.24 -2.84
C PRO A 87 15.76 9.93 -1.45
N LEU A 88 16.60 9.67 -0.44
CA LEU A 88 16.20 9.33 0.93
C LEU A 88 15.13 10.26 1.55
N PRO A 89 15.09 11.59 1.29
CA PRO A 89 14.03 12.45 1.81
C PRO A 89 12.62 12.10 1.32
N HIS A 90 12.45 11.28 0.28
CA HIS A 90 11.13 10.80 -0.14
C HIS A 90 10.55 9.79 0.86
N PHE A 91 11.39 9.04 1.55
CA PHE A 91 10.99 8.01 2.51
C PHE A 91 10.78 8.52 3.94
N PHE A 92 10.87 9.82 4.16
CA PHE A 92 10.71 10.44 5.47
C PHE A 92 10.04 11.81 5.37
N GLY A 93 9.16 12.14 6.30
CA GLY A 93 8.63 13.49 6.42
C GLY A 93 7.20 13.60 6.88
N SER A 94 6.72 14.84 6.89
CA SER A 94 5.36 15.16 7.29
C SER A 94 4.33 14.64 6.31
N GLY A 95 3.15 14.34 6.82
CA GLY A 95 2.02 13.97 6.00
C GLY A 95 0.73 13.86 6.81
N ILE A 96 -0.28 13.30 6.21
CA ILE A 96 -1.61 13.17 6.79
C ILE A 96 -2.23 11.81 6.46
N VAL A 97 -2.98 11.25 7.40
CA VAL A 97 -3.89 10.14 7.16
C VAL A 97 -5.29 10.68 6.97
N ILE A 98 -5.84 10.53 5.79
CA ILE A 98 -7.20 10.96 5.43
C ILE A 98 -8.19 9.87 5.82
N SER A 99 -9.28 10.21 6.52
CA SER A 99 -10.42 9.33 6.71
C SER A 99 -11.36 9.45 5.52
N LEU A 100 -11.52 8.34 4.77
CA LEU A 100 -12.40 8.29 3.61
C LEU A 100 -13.08 6.91 3.52
N PRO A 101 -13.97 6.58 4.45
CA PRO A 101 -14.64 5.26 4.44
C PRO A 101 -15.32 4.99 3.11
N LYS A 102 -15.03 3.82 2.55
CA LYS A 102 -15.56 3.34 1.26
C LYS A 102 -16.00 1.89 1.38
N LYS A 103 -16.96 1.53 0.56
CA LYS A 103 -17.47 0.16 0.44
C LYS A 103 -16.90 -0.53 -0.79
N GLN A 104 -17.28 -1.80 -0.95
CA GLN A 104 -16.96 -2.60 -2.12
C GLN A 104 -17.13 -1.80 -3.42
N TRP A 105 -16.08 -1.82 -4.25
CA TRP A 105 -16.01 -1.21 -5.59
C TRP A 105 -16.35 0.28 -5.68
N GLU A 106 -16.44 0.97 -4.57
CA GLU A 106 -16.62 2.43 -4.61
C GLU A 106 -15.33 3.09 -5.10
N SER A 107 -15.45 3.87 -6.15
CA SER A 107 -14.35 4.69 -6.66
C SER A 107 -14.00 5.82 -5.69
N ILE A 108 -12.70 6.12 -5.59
CA ILE A 108 -12.19 7.31 -4.92
C ILE A 108 -11.79 8.30 -6.00
N THR A 109 -12.48 9.43 -6.02
CA THR A 109 -12.39 10.44 -7.06
C THR A 109 -11.63 11.69 -6.58
N TYR A 110 -11.33 12.60 -7.53
CA TYR A 110 -10.84 13.95 -7.24
C TYR A 110 -11.73 14.66 -6.20
N ASP A 111 -13.05 14.65 -6.42
CA ASP A 111 -14.00 15.37 -5.58
C ASP A 111 -14.06 14.80 -4.16
N ASP A 112 -13.95 13.49 -4.02
CA ASP A 112 -13.86 12.82 -2.71
C ASP A 112 -12.65 13.34 -1.92
N LEU A 113 -11.48 13.35 -2.55
CA LEU A 113 -10.23 13.78 -1.95
C LEU A 113 -10.23 15.29 -1.66
N GLU A 114 -10.71 16.10 -2.60
CA GLU A 114 -10.81 17.57 -2.41
C GLU A 114 -11.74 17.91 -1.25
N LYS A 115 -12.89 17.25 -1.16
CA LYS A 115 -13.83 17.42 -0.06
C LYS A 115 -13.23 16.98 1.28
N ALA A 116 -12.54 15.86 1.31
CA ALA A 116 -11.99 15.29 2.55
C ALA A 116 -10.74 16.04 3.04
N ALA A 117 -9.88 16.48 2.12
CA ALA A 117 -8.52 16.90 2.49
C ALA A 117 -7.95 18.07 1.68
N GLY A 118 -8.70 18.67 0.75
CA GLY A 118 -8.20 19.70 -0.16
C GLY A 118 -7.58 20.92 0.53
N LYS A 119 -8.07 21.25 1.74
CA LYS A 119 -7.55 22.38 2.53
C LYS A 119 -6.40 22.05 3.46
N ILE A 120 -6.12 20.76 3.70
CA ILE A 120 -5.17 20.31 4.73
C ILE A 120 -3.93 19.63 4.17
N VAL A 121 -4.00 19.09 2.95
CA VAL A 121 -2.85 18.54 2.24
C VAL A 121 -1.94 19.67 1.75
N ARG A 122 -0.63 19.47 1.89
CA ARG A 122 0.41 20.44 1.55
C ARG A 122 1.37 19.85 0.53
N PRO A 123 2.00 20.65 -0.32
CA PRO A 123 3.07 20.18 -1.19
C PRO A 123 4.16 19.45 -0.41
N GLY A 124 4.59 18.31 -0.91
CA GLY A 124 5.60 17.45 -0.28
C GLY A 124 5.10 16.55 0.85
N ASP A 125 3.80 16.53 1.14
CA ASP A 125 3.22 15.60 2.11
C ASP A 125 3.30 14.14 1.64
N VAL A 126 3.35 13.25 2.62
CA VAL A 126 2.92 11.85 2.50
C VAL A 126 1.42 11.83 2.79
N VAL A 127 0.63 11.28 1.88
CA VAL A 127 -0.83 11.20 2.04
C VAL A 127 -1.26 9.75 2.07
N ILE A 128 -1.77 9.31 3.22
CA ILE A 128 -2.34 7.97 3.38
C ILE A 128 -3.87 8.09 3.42
N VAL A 129 -4.57 7.29 2.64
CA VAL A 129 -6.04 7.23 2.65
C VAL A 129 -6.48 5.96 3.36
N ASN A 130 -7.20 6.14 4.47
CA ASN A 130 -7.84 5.06 5.21
C ASN A 130 -9.30 4.95 4.77
N THR A 131 -9.62 3.87 4.07
CA THR A 131 -10.99 3.55 3.65
C THR A 131 -11.72 2.63 4.62
N GLY A 132 -11.00 2.04 5.58
CA GLY A 132 -11.47 0.99 6.48
C GLY A 132 -11.31 -0.42 5.90
N TRP A 133 -10.72 -0.55 4.70
CA TRP A 133 -10.52 -1.86 4.06
C TRP A 133 -9.47 -2.72 4.76
N ASN A 134 -8.51 -2.11 5.45
CA ASN A 134 -7.53 -2.79 6.30
C ASN A 134 -8.15 -3.71 7.36
N HIS A 135 -9.41 -3.51 7.73
CA HIS A 135 -10.10 -4.34 8.73
C HIS A 135 -10.45 -5.74 8.23
N ILE A 136 -10.49 -5.93 6.91
CA ILE A 136 -10.76 -7.23 6.28
C ILE A 136 -9.52 -7.81 5.61
N TYR A 137 -8.31 -7.37 6.02
CA TYR A 137 -7.04 -7.85 5.50
C TYR A 137 -6.90 -9.36 5.71
N GLU A 138 -7.10 -10.11 4.66
CA GLU A 138 -7.07 -11.56 4.62
C GLU A 138 -6.74 -12.04 3.19
N ASP A 139 -6.09 -13.19 3.07
CA ASP A 139 -5.80 -13.79 1.77
C ASP A 139 -7.05 -14.42 1.17
N ASN A 140 -7.92 -13.58 0.65
CA ASN A 140 -9.16 -13.97 0.00
C ASN A 140 -9.58 -12.97 -1.08
N GLU A 141 -10.50 -13.40 -1.92
CA GLU A 141 -11.01 -12.64 -3.04
C GLU A 141 -11.73 -11.34 -2.60
N ASP A 142 -12.43 -11.37 -1.46
CA ASP A 142 -13.12 -10.18 -0.96
C ASP A 142 -12.15 -9.04 -0.68
N TYR A 143 -10.96 -9.37 -0.13
CA TYR A 143 -9.96 -8.37 0.17
C TYR A 143 -9.36 -7.76 -1.09
N PHE A 144 -8.85 -8.55 -2.02
CA PHE A 144 -8.09 -8.00 -3.16
C PHE A 144 -8.94 -7.66 -4.38
N ALA A 145 -10.10 -8.33 -4.61
CA ALA A 145 -10.86 -8.11 -5.83
C ALA A 145 -12.07 -7.18 -5.67
N ARG A 146 -12.56 -7.00 -4.44
CA ARG A 146 -13.74 -6.17 -4.16
C ARG A 146 -13.43 -4.86 -3.44
N ALA A 147 -12.16 -4.53 -3.28
CA ALA A 147 -11.72 -3.30 -2.63
C ALA A 147 -12.26 -2.05 -3.35
N PRO A 148 -12.42 -0.93 -2.61
CA PRO A 148 -12.47 0.38 -3.23
C PRO A 148 -11.09 0.72 -3.81
N GLY A 149 -11.02 1.70 -4.70
CA GLY A 149 -9.75 2.12 -5.26
C GLY A 149 -9.78 3.49 -5.90
N PHE A 150 -8.60 4.07 -6.10
CA PHE A 150 -8.48 5.34 -6.80
C PHE A 150 -8.79 5.15 -8.29
N VAL A 151 -9.36 6.20 -8.89
CA VAL A 151 -9.54 6.33 -10.33
C VAL A 151 -8.67 7.48 -10.87
N SER A 152 -8.53 7.59 -12.19
CA SER A 152 -7.64 8.58 -12.85
C SER A 152 -7.75 9.99 -12.26
N SER A 153 -8.97 10.45 -11.94
CA SER A 153 -9.18 11.79 -11.38
C SER A 153 -8.54 11.96 -10.01
N ALA A 154 -8.50 10.93 -9.18
CA ALA A 154 -7.77 10.95 -7.91
C ALA A 154 -6.25 11.08 -8.14
N GLY A 155 -5.69 10.34 -9.11
CA GLY A 155 -4.29 10.46 -9.49
C GLY A 155 -3.92 11.92 -9.86
N HIS A 156 -4.75 12.58 -10.63
CA HIS A 156 -4.55 13.99 -10.99
C HIS A 156 -4.63 14.94 -9.79
N TRP A 157 -5.52 14.67 -8.83
CA TRP A 157 -5.58 15.44 -7.59
C TRP A 157 -4.27 15.37 -6.81
N PHE A 158 -3.68 14.19 -6.65
CA PHE A 158 -2.39 14.04 -5.96
C PHE A 158 -1.26 14.80 -6.65
N VAL A 159 -1.23 14.78 -7.99
CA VAL A 159 -0.26 15.55 -8.78
C VAL A 159 -0.45 17.06 -8.58
N GLU A 160 -1.68 17.55 -8.65
CA GLU A 160 -2.02 18.97 -8.43
C GLU A 160 -1.61 19.43 -7.03
N LYS A 161 -1.87 18.61 -6.00
CA LYS A 161 -1.46 18.92 -4.61
C LYS A 161 0.05 18.77 -4.39
N LYS A 162 0.80 18.26 -5.36
CA LYS A 162 2.27 18.08 -5.30
C LYS A 162 2.70 17.24 -4.10
N VAL A 163 1.97 16.18 -3.80
CA VAL A 163 2.36 15.22 -2.77
C VAL A 163 3.56 14.41 -3.24
N LYS A 164 4.35 13.86 -2.33
CA LYS A 164 5.51 13.06 -2.70
C LYS A 164 5.26 11.55 -2.63
N VAL A 165 4.34 11.12 -1.78
CA VAL A 165 3.96 9.71 -1.62
C VAL A 165 2.47 9.63 -1.35
N VAL A 166 1.82 8.66 -1.98
CA VAL A 166 0.42 8.29 -1.75
C VAL A 166 0.40 6.89 -1.15
N GLY A 167 -0.43 6.65 -0.15
CA GLY A 167 -0.64 5.34 0.40
C GLY A 167 -2.12 5.01 0.57
N HIS A 168 -2.42 3.71 0.61
CA HIS A 168 -3.78 3.19 0.66
C HIS A 168 -3.85 1.92 1.50
N ASP A 169 -4.98 1.66 2.10
CA ASP A 169 -5.21 0.47 2.92
C ASP A 169 -5.77 -0.74 2.14
N THR A 170 -5.62 -0.74 0.83
CA THR A 170 -6.04 -1.82 -0.08
C THR A 170 -4.85 -2.48 -0.77
N GLN A 171 -5.11 -3.57 -1.47
CA GLN A 171 -4.12 -4.37 -2.19
C GLN A 171 -3.42 -3.62 -3.33
N ALA A 172 -4.08 -2.62 -3.93
CA ALA A 172 -3.54 -1.78 -5.00
C ALA A 172 -4.04 -0.34 -4.87
N ASN A 173 -3.22 0.64 -5.29
CA ASN A 173 -3.66 2.03 -5.37
C ASN A 173 -4.77 2.22 -6.40
N ASP A 174 -4.69 1.57 -7.55
CA ASP A 174 -5.78 1.58 -8.53
C ASP A 174 -6.99 0.79 -8.05
N HIS A 175 -8.14 1.15 -8.59
CA HIS A 175 -9.35 0.34 -8.43
C HIS A 175 -9.12 -1.09 -8.96
N PRO A 176 -9.51 -2.16 -8.25
CA PRO A 176 -9.21 -3.53 -8.66
C PRO A 176 -9.63 -3.83 -10.10
N LEU A 177 -10.79 -3.34 -10.52
CA LEU A 177 -11.30 -3.55 -11.87
C LEU A 177 -10.57 -2.74 -12.96
N ALA A 178 -9.72 -1.78 -12.58
CA ALA A 178 -8.77 -1.11 -13.47
C ALA A 178 -7.44 -1.85 -13.61
N THR A 179 -7.31 -3.03 -13.03
CA THR A 179 -6.11 -3.88 -13.07
C THR A 179 -6.35 -5.16 -13.87
N ALA A 180 -5.42 -6.11 -13.81
CA ALA A 180 -5.59 -7.42 -14.39
C ALA A 180 -6.62 -8.33 -13.65
N ILE A 181 -7.06 -7.95 -12.47
CA ILE A 181 -8.23 -8.56 -11.81
C ILE A 181 -9.46 -8.34 -12.70
N GLY A 182 -9.61 -7.13 -13.23
CA GLY A 182 -10.60 -6.76 -14.22
C GLY A 182 -10.15 -7.04 -15.67
N PRO A 183 -10.70 -6.32 -16.66
CA PRO A 183 -10.57 -6.68 -18.08
C PRO A 183 -9.25 -6.27 -18.74
N HIS A 184 -8.18 -6.00 -17.97
CA HIS A 184 -6.95 -5.44 -18.50
C HIS A 184 -5.80 -6.44 -18.61
N ARG A 185 -4.84 -6.15 -19.52
CA ARG A 185 -3.63 -6.96 -19.76
C ARG A 185 -3.99 -8.41 -20.10
N ASN A 186 -3.47 -9.34 -19.34
CA ASN A 186 -3.75 -10.77 -19.39
C ASN A 186 -4.99 -11.17 -18.53
N GLY A 187 -5.70 -10.19 -18.00
CA GLY A 187 -6.98 -10.41 -17.33
C GLY A 187 -8.14 -10.73 -18.30
N PRO A 188 -9.31 -10.98 -17.74
CA PRO A 188 -9.57 -10.94 -16.31
C PRO A 188 -9.07 -12.19 -15.61
N LEU A 189 -8.43 -11.99 -14.43
CA LEU A 189 -8.05 -13.10 -13.55
C LEU A 189 -9.25 -13.80 -12.96
N LEU A 190 -10.28 -13.02 -12.67
CA LEU A 190 -11.51 -13.43 -12.03
C LEU A 190 -12.69 -13.08 -12.96
N PRO A 191 -12.96 -13.90 -14.01
CA PRO A 191 -13.97 -13.58 -15.01
C PRO A 191 -15.40 -13.43 -14.46
N HIS A 192 -15.72 -14.10 -13.37
CA HIS A 192 -17.04 -14.02 -12.73
C HIS A 192 -17.37 -12.64 -12.17
N LEU A 193 -16.36 -11.84 -11.83
CA LEU A 193 -16.57 -10.47 -11.34
C LEU A 193 -17.25 -9.56 -12.36
N ALA A 194 -17.21 -9.90 -13.64
CA ALA A 194 -17.92 -9.12 -14.68
C ALA A 194 -19.43 -9.09 -14.44
N GLU A 195 -20.02 -10.25 -14.18
CA GLU A 195 -21.46 -10.35 -13.92
C GLU A 195 -21.80 -9.79 -12.53
N GLU A 196 -20.97 -10.06 -11.52
CA GLU A 196 -21.16 -9.50 -10.18
C GLU A 196 -21.12 -7.97 -10.19
N TYR A 197 -20.15 -7.39 -10.92
CA TYR A 197 -20.05 -5.94 -11.06
C TYR A 197 -21.29 -5.36 -11.77
N LYS A 198 -21.76 -6.02 -12.82
CA LYS A 198 -22.94 -5.60 -13.55
C LYS A 198 -24.20 -5.59 -12.67
N GLU A 199 -24.35 -6.60 -11.82
CA GLU A 199 -25.43 -6.64 -10.83
C GLU A 199 -25.27 -5.52 -9.79
N TRP A 200 -24.09 -5.38 -9.21
CA TRP A 200 -23.77 -4.36 -8.20
C TRP A 200 -23.96 -2.94 -8.72
N SER A 201 -23.53 -2.68 -9.96
CA SER A 201 -23.56 -1.35 -10.59
C SER A 201 -24.92 -0.95 -11.17
N GLY A 202 -25.92 -1.84 -11.16
CA GLY A 202 -27.21 -1.61 -11.78
C GLY A 202 -27.19 -1.73 -13.31
N GLY A 203 -26.34 -2.59 -13.85
CA GLY A 203 -26.30 -2.97 -15.27
C GLY A 203 -25.13 -2.35 -16.08
N ARG A 204 -24.20 -1.65 -15.45
CA ARG A 204 -23.05 -1.08 -16.16
C ARG A 204 -21.98 -2.14 -16.46
N ASP A 205 -21.27 -1.95 -17.58
CA ASP A 205 -20.13 -2.79 -17.91
C ASP A 205 -18.86 -2.23 -17.23
N TRP A 206 -18.08 -3.08 -16.57
CA TRP A 206 -16.81 -2.70 -15.95
C TRP A 206 -15.78 -2.11 -16.92
N LYS A 207 -15.84 -2.49 -18.20
CA LYS A 207 -14.96 -1.93 -19.25
C LYS A 207 -15.26 -0.47 -19.56
N ASP A 208 -16.52 -0.09 -19.42
CA ASP A 208 -16.94 1.30 -19.63
C ASP A 208 -16.55 2.17 -18.42
N ASP A 209 -16.69 1.63 -17.20
CA ASP A 209 -16.38 2.35 -15.97
C ASP A 209 -14.85 2.40 -15.71
N PHE A 210 -14.11 1.37 -16.13
CA PHE A 210 -12.66 1.26 -15.95
C PHE A 210 -11.96 0.99 -17.30
N PRO A 211 -11.92 1.97 -18.23
CA PRO A 211 -11.40 1.77 -19.58
C PRO A 211 -9.86 1.72 -19.64
N GLU A 212 -9.16 2.18 -18.62
CA GLU A 212 -7.71 2.30 -18.59
C GLU A 212 -7.07 1.28 -17.63
N TRP A 213 -5.91 0.75 -18.01
CA TRP A 213 -5.12 -0.14 -17.19
C TRP A 213 -4.24 0.65 -16.21
N GLU A 214 -4.42 0.43 -14.91
CA GLU A 214 -3.63 1.02 -13.81
C GLU A 214 -3.33 2.51 -14.03
N PRO A 215 -4.36 3.33 -14.26
CA PRO A 215 -4.14 4.73 -14.61
C PRO A 215 -3.53 5.52 -13.47
N VAL A 216 -3.86 5.20 -12.22
CA VAL A 216 -3.37 5.93 -11.05
C VAL A 216 -1.89 5.68 -10.83
N HIS A 217 -1.43 4.42 -10.83
CA HIS A 217 -0.01 4.10 -10.79
C HIS A 217 0.76 4.88 -11.85
N ARG A 218 0.27 4.88 -13.09
CA ARG A 218 0.93 5.55 -14.20
C ARG A 218 0.97 7.06 -14.06
N ILE A 219 -0.11 7.67 -13.56
CA ILE A 219 -0.17 9.11 -13.30
C ILE A 219 0.82 9.47 -12.20
N LEU A 220 0.80 8.77 -11.06
CA LEU A 220 1.66 9.04 -9.92
C LEU A 220 3.15 8.87 -10.29
N PHE A 221 3.50 7.74 -10.85
CA PHE A 221 4.90 7.38 -11.10
C PHE A 221 5.56 8.21 -12.21
N LYS A 222 4.81 8.60 -13.24
CA LYS A 222 5.29 9.58 -14.24
C LYS A 222 5.59 10.96 -13.64
N ASN A 223 4.99 11.27 -12.50
CA ASN A 223 5.19 12.53 -11.78
C ASN A 223 6.12 12.38 -10.57
N GLY A 224 6.81 11.24 -10.41
CA GLY A 224 7.75 10.99 -9.31
C GLY A 224 7.09 10.84 -7.94
N ILE A 225 5.79 10.54 -7.90
CA ILE A 225 5.04 10.27 -6.68
C ILE A 225 5.07 8.76 -6.44
N LEU A 226 5.54 8.32 -5.27
CA LEU A 226 5.61 6.90 -4.91
C LEU A 226 4.26 6.38 -4.41
N GLY A 227 4.02 5.07 -4.56
CA GLY A 227 2.83 4.38 -4.06
C GLY A 227 3.13 3.50 -2.84
N ILE A 228 2.32 3.56 -1.79
CA ILE A 228 2.33 2.60 -0.68
C ILE A 228 1.01 1.85 -0.68
N GLU A 229 1.06 0.54 -0.57
CA GLU A 229 -0.11 -0.33 -0.59
C GLU A 229 -0.20 -1.17 0.67
N ASN A 230 -1.40 -1.66 0.97
CA ASN A 230 -1.69 -2.48 2.15
C ASN A 230 -1.25 -1.82 3.47
N VAL A 231 -1.57 -0.54 3.65
CA VAL A 231 -1.35 0.14 4.93
C VAL A 231 -2.33 -0.39 5.97
N GLY A 232 -1.85 -0.66 7.18
CA GLY A 232 -2.69 -1.23 8.23
C GLY A 232 -2.13 -1.00 9.64
N GLY A 233 -2.14 -2.03 10.49
CA GLY A 233 -1.63 -1.93 11.86
C GLY A 233 -2.39 -0.89 12.70
N ASP A 234 -1.68 0.12 13.19
CA ASP A 234 -2.24 1.21 14.00
C ASP A 234 -2.89 2.33 13.16
N LEU A 235 -3.30 2.07 11.91
CA LEU A 235 -3.78 3.08 10.96
C LEU A 235 -4.94 3.92 11.55
N ASP A 236 -5.90 3.30 12.21
CA ASP A 236 -7.04 3.99 12.80
C ASP A 236 -6.63 4.98 13.89
N ALA A 237 -5.56 4.66 14.64
CA ALA A 237 -5.08 5.51 15.71
C ALA A 237 -4.50 6.85 15.21
N VAL A 238 -4.11 6.91 13.94
CA VAL A 238 -3.53 8.11 13.29
C VAL A 238 -4.45 8.72 12.23
N THR A 239 -5.59 8.10 11.95
CA THR A 239 -6.57 8.60 10.98
C THR A 239 -7.09 9.98 11.38
N GLY A 240 -7.14 10.90 10.43
CA GLY A 240 -7.49 12.31 10.63
C GLY A 240 -6.35 13.15 11.22
N LYS A 241 -5.14 12.59 11.39
CA LYS A 241 -4.01 13.29 12.03
C LYS A 241 -2.87 13.55 11.05
N ARG A 242 -2.20 14.67 11.29
CA ARG A 242 -0.90 14.95 10.68
C ARG A 242 0.19 14.33 11.55
N VAL A 243 1.06 13.55 10.91
CA VAL A 243 2.16 12.81 11.56
C VAL A 243 3.44 12.92 10.75
N THR A 244 4.54 12.47 11.32
CA THR A 244 5.79 12.23 10.58
C THR A 244 5.86 10.77 10.20
N PHE A 245 6.05 10.50 8.93
CA PHE A 245 6.22 9.16 8.36
C PHE A 245 7.69 8.83 8.20
N ALA A 246 8.04 7.55 8.41
CA ALA A 246 9.32 6.95 8.09
C ALA A 246 9.08 5.55 7.55
N PHE A 247 9.53 5.25 6.34
CA PHE A 247 9.27 3.99 5.63
C PHE A 247 10.42 3.65 4.68
N PHE A 248 11.63 3.51 5.22
CA PHE A 248 12.83 3.28 4.42
C PHE A 248 12.81 1.87 3.77
N PRO A 249 12.87 1.78 2.43
CA PRO A 249 13.02 0.52 1.72
C PRO A 249 14.45 -0.02 1.87
N TRP A 250 14.64 -1.29 1.51
CA TRP A 250 15.99 -1.82 1.33
C TRP A 250 16.69 -1.10 0.16
N ASN A 251 17.96 -0.85 0.34
CA ASN A 251 18.82 -0.31 -0.71
C ASN A 251 19.32 -1.47 -1.59
N TRP A 252 18.48 -1.97 -2.49
CA TRP A 252 18.80 -3.07 -3.36
C TRP A 252 18.79 -2.67 -4.83
N ASP A 253 19.75 -3.22 -5.58
CA ASP A 253 20.07 -2.81 -6.95
C ASP A 253 18.86 -2.97 -7.87
N ARG A 254 18.46 -1.87 -8.50
CA ARG A 254 17.38 -1.77 -9.47
C ARG A 254 16.04 -2.34 -8.96
N GLY A 255 15.71 -2.03 -7.73
CA GLY A 255 14.48 -2.49 -7.10
C GLY A 255 13.23 -1.82 -7.66
N ASP A 256 12.22 -2.63 -8.00
CA ASP A 256 10.91 -2.16 -8.48
C ASP A 256 9.96 -1.74 -7.35
N GLY A 257 10.26 -2.13 -6.13
CA GLY A 257 9.52 -1.81 -4.92
C GLY A 257 10.17 -2.44 -3.69
N CYS A 258 9.55 -2.33 -2.54
CA CYS A 258 10.07 -2.93 -1.31
C CYS A 258 9.02 -3.07 -0.22
N ILE A 259 9.01 -4.23 0.46
CA ILE A 259 8.29 -4.40 1.72
C ILE A 259 8.83 -3.40 2.75
N ILE A 260 7.95 -2.70 3.45
CA ILE A 260 8.29 -1.65 4.43
C ILE A 260 7.56 -1.84 5.75
N ARG A 261 8.06 -1.13 6.75
CA ARG A 261 7.41 -1.05 8.07
C ARG A 261 7.24 0.39 8.53
#